data_7b517c664ca536b7f783b5dc5216c756
#
_entry.id   7b517c664ca536b7f783b5dc5216c756
#
_cell.length_a   1.000
_cell.length_b   1.000
_cell.length_c   1.000
_cell.angle_alpha   90.00
_cell.angle_beta   90.00
_cell.angle_gamma   90.00
#
_symmetry.space_group_name_H-M   'P 1'
#
loop_
_entity.id
_entity.type
_entity.pdbx_description
1 polymer ?
#
loop_
_entity_poly.entity_id
_entity_poly.type
_entity_poly.pdbx_seq_one_letter_code
_entity_poly.pdbx_strand_id
1 'polypeptide(L)'
;DDLFVCVHEQFMTETAKMADIVLPATMFLEHDDIYQSGGHQHITLGPKIINPPEGCRSNHEVVCALAERLGAKHPGFDMDAKTLIDATLQSSGWGTLAELEEKRWIDCQPDFRSSHYLDGFAHADGKFKFSPDWSALAPQEFGPSNIQMPDLPDHWDVIENANKEMPYRLVTAPA
;
A
#
# COMPACT_ATOMS: atom_id res chain seq x y z
N ASP A 1 30.47 6.65 -7.53
CA ASP A 1 29.18 6.93 -7.15
C ASP A 1 28.90 6.25 -5.80
N ASP A 2 28.42 7.05 -4.84
CA ASP A 2 28.47 6.71 -3.42
C ASP A 2 27.15 6.12 -2.89
N LEU A 3 26.23 5.67 -3.78
CA LEU A 3 24.96 5.07 -3.39
C LEU A 3 25.12 3.55 -3.29
N PHE A 4 24.95 3.00 -2.08
CA PHE A 4 24.81 1.56 -1.89
C PHE A 4 23.38 1.11 -2.21
N VAL A 5 23.23 0.17 -3.12
CA VAL A 5 21.94 -0.31 -3.63
C VAL A 5 21.74 -1.77 -3.26
N CYS A 6 20.69 -2.05 -2.50
CA CYS A 6 20.22 -3.40 -2.21
C CYS A 6 18.84 -3.61 -2.84
N VAL A 7 18.69 -4.65 -3.65
CA VAL A 7 17.46 -4.95 -4.39
C VAL A 7 16.91 -6.30 -3.94
N HIS A 8 15.62 -6.34 -3.61
CA HIS A 8 14.89 -7.57 -3.36
C HIS A 8 14.00 -7.86 -4.58
N GLU A 9 14.36 -8.85 -5.39
CA GLU A 9 13.79 -9.01 -6.72
C GLU A 9 13.65 -10.49 -7.11
N GLN A 10 12.65 -10.78 -7.90
CA GLN A 10 12.37 -12.12 -8.46
C GLN A 10 13.20 -12.41 -9.70
N PHE A 11 13.55 -11.37 -10.47
CA PHE A 11 14.26 -11.46 -11.73
C PHE A 11 15.51 -10.58 -11.72
N MET A 12 16.51 -11.00 -12.50
CA MET A 12 17.71 -10.19 -12.69
C MET A 12 17.42 -9.05 -13.69
N THR A 13 16.65 -8.04 -13.22
CA THR A 13 16.35 -6.83 -13.97
C THR A 13 17.58 -5.95 -14.19
N GLU A 14 17.49 -4.92 -15.04
CA GLU A 14 18.60 -3.98 -15.23
C GLU A 14 18.93 -3.25 -13.90
N THR A 15 17.94 -2.94 -13.08
CA THR A 15 18.16 -2.38 -11.73
C THR A 15 18.90 -3.38 -10.84
N ALA A 16 18.50 -4.65 -10.84
CA ALA A 16 19.17 -5.68 -10.05
C ALA A 16 20.63 -5.91 -10.49
N LYS A 17 20.93 -5.78 -11.78
CA LYS A 17 22.30 -5.87 -12.31
C LYS A 17 23.21 -4.71 -11.85
N MET A 18 22.63 -3.58 -11.49
CA MET A 18 23.35 -2.41 -11.00
C MET A 18 23.47 -2.37 -9.47
N ALA A 19 22.81 -3.29 -8.77
CA ALA A 19 22.81 -3.32 -7.31
C ALA A 19 24.10 -3.94 -6.76
N ASP A 20 24.49 -3.47 -5.57
CA ASP A 20 25.62 -4.04 -4.79
C ASP A 20 25.23 -5.38 -4.16
N ILE A 21 23.93 -5.52 -3.78
CA ILE A 21 23.38 -6.76 -3.23
C ILE A 21 22.02 -7.01 -3.88
N VAL A 22 21.80 -8.28 -4.29
CA VAL A 22 20.50 -8.77 -4.73
C VAL A 22 20.03 -9.86 -3.79
N LEU A 23 18.86 -9.66 -3.19
CA LEU A 23 18.17 -10.63 -2.34
C LEU A 23 17.09 -11.32 -3.17
N PRO A 24 17.08 -12.66 -3.29
CA PRO A 24 16.07 -13.36 -4.09
C PRO A 24 14.70 -13.33 -3.40
N ALA A 25 13.70 -12.88 -4.14
CA ALA A 25 12.32 -12.79 -3.68
C ALA A 25 11.49 -14.00 -4.12
N THR A 26 10.50 -14.36 -3.31
CA THR A 26 9.52 -15.39 -3.66
C THR A 26 8.53 -14.91 -4.71
N MET A 27 8.05 -15.87 -5.53
CA MET A 27 6.94 -15.68 -6.47
C MET A 27 5.59 -15.88 -5.76
N PHE A 28 4.52 -15.41 -6.36
CA PHE A 28 3.16 -15.40 -5.79
C PHE A 28 2.59 -16.78 -5.39
N LEU A 29 3.10 -17.88 -5.94
CA LEU A 29 2.72 -19.24 -5.53
C LEU A 29 3.57 -19.79 -4.38
N GLU A 30 4.60 -19.07 -3.95
CA GLU A 30 5.61 -19.53 -3.00
C GLU A 30 5.42 -18.98 -1.60
N HIS A 31 4.45 -18.08 -1.39
CA HIS A 31 4.07 -17.52 -0.09
C HIS A 31 2.56 -17.33 0.02
N ASP A 32 2.05 -17.20 1.24
CA ASP A 32 0.65 -16.83 1.49
C ASP A 32 0.50 -15.32 1.38
N ASP A 33 -0.56 -14.87 0.67
CA ASP A 33 -0.87 -13.45 0.50
C ASP A 33 -2.36 -13.24 0.22
N ILE A 34 -2.79 -11.98 0.20
CA ILE A 34 -4.09 -11.53 -0.30
C ILE A 34 -3.89 -10.48 -1.39
N TYR A 35 -4.76 -10.48 -2.37
CA TYR A 35 -4.65 -9.58 -3.51
C TYR A 35 -5.90 -8.73 -3.66
N GLN A 36 -5.68 -7.43 -3.89
CA GLN A 36 -6.69 -6.50 -4.34
C GLN A 36 -6.16 -5.78 -5.58
N SER A 37 -6.99 -5.65 -6.61
CA SER A 37 -6.60 -5.02 -7.87
C SER A 37 -7.42 -3.77 -8.14
N GLY A 38 -6.85 -2.81 -8.87
CA GLY A 38 -7.56 -1.63 -9.35
C GLY A 38 -8.66 -1.91 -10.38
N GLY A 39 -8.76 -3.12 -10.91
CA GLY A 39 -9.77 -3.52 -11.89
C GLY A 39 -11.02 -4.20 -11.33
N HIS A 40 -11.06 -4.44 -10.02
CA HIS A 40 -12.22 -5.06 -9.35
C HIS A 40 -12.24 -4.71 -7.84
N GLN A 41 -13.39 -4.95 -7.21
CA GLN A 41 -13.63 -4.68 -5.79
C GLN A 41 -13.38 -5.89 -4.85
N HIS A 42 -12.81 -6.97 -5.37
CA HIS A 42 -12.63 -8.20 -4.59
C HIS A 42 -11.28 -8.26 -3.90
N ILE A 43 -11.26 -8.76 -2.66
CA ILE A 43 -10.07 -9.31 -2.01
C ILE A 43 -10.04 -10.81 -2.34
N THR A 44 -8.94 -11.29 -2.91
CA THR A 44 -8.75 -12.69 -3.28
C THR A 44 -7.63 -13.32 -2.47
N LEU A 45 -7.79 -14.61 -2.14
CA LEU A 45 -6.76 -15.38 -1.46
C LEU A 45 -5.68 -15.83 -2.44
N GLY A 46 -4.42 -15.62 -2.10
CA GLY A 46 -3.24 -16.14 -2.77
C GLY A 46 -2.50 -17.13 -1.86
N PRO A 47 -2.95 -18.40 -1.78
CA PRO A 47 -2.32 -19.36 -0.89
C PRO A 47 -0.97 -19.82 -1.44
N LYS A 48 -0.04 -20.13 -0.55
CA LYS A 48 1.19 -20.84 -0.90
C LYS A 48 0.87 -22.22 -1.46
N ILE A 49 1.34 -22.52 -2.67
CA ILE A 49 1.12 -23.78 -3.40
C ILE A 49 2.40 -24.60 -3.48
N ILE A 50 3.55 -23.95 -3.66
CA ILE A 50 4.86 -24.59 -3.82
C ILE A 50 5.87 -24.02 -2.82
N ASN A 51 6.92 -24.78 -2.55
CA ASN A 51 8.01 -24.25 -1.75
C ASN A 51 8.92 -23.36 -2.61
N PRO A 52 9.37 -22.21 -2.08
CA PRO A 52 10.33 -21.38 -2.77
C PRO A 52 11.68 -22.10 -2.95
N PRO A 53 12.47 -21.72 -3.94
CA PRO A 53 13.87 -22.09 -4.00
C PRO A 53 14.63 -21.70 -2.73
N GLU A 54 15.71 -22.43 -2.43
CA GLU A 54 16.53 -22.14 -1.26
C GLU A 54 17.08 -20.70 -1.30
N GLY A 55 16.97 -20.01 -0.19
CA GLY A 55 17.44 -18.62 -0.04
C GLY A 55 16.42 -17.55 -0.45
N CYS A 56 15.35 -17.89 -1.17
CA CYS A 56 14.28 -16.95 -1.49
C CYS A 56 13.44 -16.64 -0.24
N ARG A 57 13.06 -15.36 -0.08
CA ARG A 57 12.22 -14.88 1.02
C ARG A 57 11.10 -14.00 0.50
N SER A 58 9.98 -14.01 1.21
CA SER A 58 8.88 -13.08 0.94
C SER A 58 9.24 -11.65 1.40
N ASN A 59 8.52 -10.65 0.90
CA ASN A 59 8.67 -9.27 1.36
C ASN A 59 8.46 -9.16 2.88
N HIS A 60 7.47 -9.87 3.41
CA HIS A 60 7.19 -9.88 4.84
C HIS A 60 8.38 -10.39 5.66
N GLU A 61 8.96 -11.53 5.26
CA GLU A 61 10.14 -12.10 5.94
C GLU A 61 11.35 -11.17 5.90
N VAL A 62 11.58 -10.47 4.76
CA VAL A 62 12.68 -9.51 4.66
C VAL A 62 12.43 -8.29 5.53
N VAL A 63 11.21 -7.75 5.54
CA VAL A 63 10.85 -6.59 6.38
C VAL A 63 10.97 -6.93 7.86
N CYS A 64 10.47 -8.09 8.31
CA CYS A 64 10.61 -8.54 9.69
C CYS A 64 12.08 -8.72 10.10
N ALA A 65 12.90 -9.31 9.23
CA ALA A 65 14.32 -9.49 9.49
C ALA A 65 15.12 -8.17 9.54
N LEU A 66 14.71 -7.16 8.77
CA LEU A 66 15.28 -5.81 8.85
C LEU A 66 14.82 -5.10 10.12
N ALA A 67 13.53 -5.18 10.47
CA ALA A 67 12.98 -4.60 11.68
C ALA A 67 13.70 -5.11 12.94
N GLU A 68 13.94 -6.42 13.03
CA GLU A 68 14.67 -7.05 14.11
C GLU A 68 16.09 -6.45 14.25
N ARG A 69 16.83 -6.32 13.13
CA ARG A 69 18.20 -5.77 13.13
C ARG A 69 18.28 -4.30 13.49
N LEU A 70 17.23 -3.55 13.15
CA LEU A 70 17.11 -2.13 13.45
C LEU A 70 16.52 -1.85 14.83
N GLY A 71 16.06 -2.89 15.55
CA GLY A 71 15.37 -2.75 16.82
C GLY A 71 14.00 -2.08 16.72
N ALA A 72 13.41 -2.07 15.51
CA ALA A 72 12.06 -1.56 15.29
C ALA A 72 11.03 -2.52 15.90
N LYS A 73 9.99 -1.95 16.53
CA LYS A 73 8.96 -2.74 17.21
C LYS A 73 7.57 -2.38 16.67
N HIS A 74 6.88 -3.38 16.21
CA HIS A 74 5.48 -3.30 15.83
C HIS A 74 4.87 -4.70 15.90
N PRO A 75 3.63 -4.88 16.38
CA PRO A 75 3.02 -6.22 16.50
C PRO A 75 3.06 -7.07 15.22
N GLY A 76 2.95 -6.44 14.05
CA GLY A 76 3.00 -7.12 12.76
C GLY A 76 4.37 -7.74 12.42
N PHE A 77 5.45 -7.33 13.06
CA PHE A 77 6.79 -7.93 12.83
C PHE A 77 6.96 -9.27 13.55
N ASP A 78 6.12 -9.56 14.54
CA ASP A 78 6.12 -10.81 15.29
C ASP A 78 5.08 -11.81 14.76
N MET A 79 4.33 -11.45 13.71
CA MET A 79 3.30 -12.29 13.09
C MET A 79 3.86 -13.03 11.88
N ASP A 80 3.43 -14.28 11.68
CA ASP A 80 3.59 -14.92 10.38
C ASP A 80 2.60 -14.35 9.34
N ALA A 81 2.76 -14.71 8.07
CA ALA A 81 1.94 -14.16 7.00
C ALA A 81 0.43 -14.42 7.22
N LYS A 82 0.05 -15.61 7.62
CA LYS A 82 -1.36 -15.96 7.87
C LYS A 82 -1.97 -15.20 9.03
N THR A 83 -1.24 -15.07 10.12
CA THR A 83 -1.65 -14.29 11.29
C THR A 83 -1.81 -12.80 10.94
N LEU A 84 -0.87 -12.26 10.15
CA LEU A 84 -0.94 -10.87 9.69
C LEU A 84 -2.13 -10.63 8.75
N ILE A 85 -2.39 -11.55 7.81
CA ILE A 85 -3.54 -11.50 6.91
C ILE A 85 -4.84 -11.52 7.73
N ASP A 86 -4.98 -12.46 8.67
CA ASP A 86 -6.18 -12.56 9.51
C ASP A 86 -6.42 -11.30 10.33
N ALA A 87 -5.39 -10.78 10.98
CA ALA A 87 -5.47 -9.52 11.73
C ALA A 87 -5.83 -8.33 10.83
N THR A 88 -5.31 -8.28 9.60
CA THR A 88 -5.63 -7.25 8.61
C THR A 88 -7.09 -7.31 8.18
N LEU A 89 -7.59 -8.50 7.84
CA LEU A 89 -9.00 -8.68 7.47
C LEU A 89 -9.95 -8.27 8.59
N GLN A 90 -9.68 -8.72 9.82
CA GLN A 90 -10.50 -8.40 10.98
C GLN A 90 -10.51 -6.89 11.29
N SER A 91 -9.33 -6.25 11.32
CA SER A 91 -9.23 -4.81 11.61
C SER A 91 -9.86 -3.93 10.53
N SER A 92 -9.92 -4.42 9.30
CA SER A 92 -10.56 -3.74 8.16
C SER A 92 -12.06 -4.05 8.03
N GLY A 93 -12.61 -4.92 8.88
CA GLY A 93 -14.02 -5.30 8.84
C GLY A 93 -14.41 -6.26 7.70
N TRP A 94 -13.43 -6.94 7.11
CA TRP A 94 -13.63 -7.88 5.99
C TRP A 94 -13.71 -9.36 6.41
N GLY A 95 -13.96 -9.64 7.70
CA GLY A 95 -14.09 -10.99 8.23
C GLY A 95 -12.75 -11.60 8.67
N THR A 96 -12.61 -12.90 8.49
CA THR A 96 -11.45 -13.69 8.95
C THR A 96 -10.75 -14.39 7.79
N LEU A 97 -9.50 -14.81 8.00
CA LEU A 97 -8.79 -15.65 7.04
C LEU A 97 -9.53 -16.98 6.79
N ALA A 98 -10.12 -17.58 7.81
CA ALA A 98 -10.87 -18.84 7.67
C ALA A 98 -12.08 -18.67 6.72
N GLU A 99 -12.81 -17.56 6.82
CA GLU A 99 -13.90 -17.25 5.90
C GLU A 99 -13.40 -16.99 4.47
N LEU A 100 -12.25 -16.33 4.32
CA LEU A 100 -11.62 -16.12 3.02
C LEU A 100 -11.10 -17.43 2.42
N GLU A 101 -10.55 -18.34 3.23
CA GLU A 101 -10.13 -19.67 2.79
C GLU A 101 -11.31 -20.53 2.30
N GLU A 102 -12.47 -20.40 2.92
CA GLU A 102 -13.70 -21.07 2.49
C GLU A 102 -14.27 -20.47 1.19
N LYS A 103 -14.41 -19.15 1.14
CA LYS A 103 -15.05 -18.43 0.03
C LYS A 103 -14.13 -18.16 -1.16
N ARG A 104 -12.82 -18.15 -0.96
CA ARG A 104 -11.75 -17.82 -1.90
C ARG A 104 -11.64 -16.34 -2.27
N TRP A 105 -12.67 -15.55 -2.07
CA TRP A 105 -12.72 -14.11 -2.31
C TRP A 105 -13.78 -13.44 -1.42
N ILE A 106 -13.61 -12.15 -1.22
CA ILE A 106 -14.55 -11.27 -0.51
C ILE A 106 -14.93 -10.14 -1.46
N ASP A 107 -16.22 -9.88 -1.63
CA ASP A 107 -16.70 -8.69 -2.34
C ASP A 107 -16.68 -7.50 -1.37
N CYS A 108 -15.87 -6.51 -1.69
CA CYS A 108 -15.71 -5.30 -0.88
C CYS A 108 -16.61 -4.15 -1.36
N GLN A 109 -17.51 -4.40 -2.31
CA GLN A 109 -18.43 -3.39 -2.78
C GLN A 109 -19.45 -3.04 -1.69
N PRO A 110 -19.62 -1.77 -1.33
CA PRO A 110 -20.71 -1.33 -0.49
C PRO A 110 -22.06 -1.64 -1.17
N ASP A 111 -23.14 -1.76 -0.38
CA ASP A 111 -24.48 -1.87 -0.93
C ASP A 111 -24.82 -0.67 -1.82
N PHE A 112 -25.86 -0.84 -2.66
CA PHE A 112 -26.24 0.17 -3.65
C PHE A 112 -26.54 1.54 -3.03
N ARG A 113 -27.18 1.58 -1.85
CA ARG A 113 -27.54 2.85 -1.20
C ARG A 113 -26.29 3.60 -0.73
N SER A 114 -25.38 2.89 -0.07
CA SER A 114 -24.11 3.45 0.43
C SER A 114 -23.21 3.92 -0.71
N SER A 115 -23.05 3.09 -1.76
CA SER A 115 -22.19 3.40 -2.90
C SER A 115 -22.69 4.56 -3.77
N HIS A 116 -24.00 4.88 -3.70
CA HIS A 116 -24.63 5.98 -4.43
C HIS A 116 -25.05 7.14 -3.54
N TYR A 117 -24.64 7.13 -2.26
CA TYR A 117 -24.92 8.18 -1.28
C TYR A 117 -26.44 8.52 -1.15
N LEU A 118 -27.34 7.52 -1.30
CA LEU A 118 -28.78 7.75 -1.26
C LEU A 118 -29.28 8.18 0.14
N ASP A 119 -28.52 7.85 1.17
CA ASP A 119 -28.80 8.25 2.56
C ASP A 119 -27.96 9.47 3.00
N GLY A 120 -27.30 10.13 2.03
CA GLY A 120 -26.44 11.29 2.26
C GLY A 120 -24.96 10.93 2.36
N PHE A 121 -24.14 11.97 2.54
CA PHE A 121 -22.69 11.85 2.67
C PHE A 121 -22.29 11.65 4.15
N ALA A 122 -21.06 11.19 4.38
CA ALA A 122 -20.51 10.89 5.72
C ALA A 122 -20.16 12.16 6.54
N HIS A 123 -21.05 13.15 6.51
CA HIS A 123 -20.98 14.37 7.33
C HIS A 123 -22.20 14.44 8.23
N ALA A 124 -22.10 15.14 9.36
CA ALA A 124 -23.18 15.24 10.34
C ALA A 124 -24.50 15.79 9.75
N ASP A 125 -24.42 16.61 8.71
CA ASP A 125 -25.57 17.18 7.98
C ASP A 125 -25.95 16.37 6.73
N GLY A 126 -25.29 15.25 6.46
CA GLY A 126 -25.52 14.39 5.31
C GLY A 126 -25.18 15.00 3.95
N LYS A 127 -24.54 16.19 3.90
CA LYS A 127 -24.30 16.93 2.66
C LYS A 127 -22.85 16.81 2.18
N PHE A 128 -22.67 16.88 0.86
CA PHE A 128 -21.34 17.01 0.28
C PHE A 128 -20.72 18.37 0.64
N LYS A 129 -19.43 18.39 0.99
CA LYS A 129 -18.68 19.60 1.34
C LYS A 129 -17.78 20.00 0.17
N PHE A 130 -18.13 21.07 -0.52
CA PHE A 130 -17.30 21.65 -1.59
C PHE A 130 -16.04 22.34 -1.04
N SER A 131 -16.13 22.89 0.17
CA SER A 131 -15.02 23.50 0.89
C SER A 131 -14.79 22.74 2.20
N PRO A 132 -13.92 21.72 2.20
CA PRO A 132 -13.62 20.96 3.41
C PRO A 132 -12.78 21.80 4.38
N ASP A 133 -12.96 21.55 5.68
CA ASP A 133 -12.07 22.12 6.69
C ASP A 133 -10.77 21.33 6.76
N TRP A 134 -9.79 21.76 5.99
CA TRP A 134 -8.46 21.13 5.96
C TRP A 134 -7.74 21.23 7.32
N SER A 135 -8.08 22.21 8.16
CA SER A 135 -7.46 22.36 9.48
C SER A 135 -7.88 21.26 10.47
N ALA A 136 -9.01 20.62 10.20
CA ALA A 136 -9.49 19.48 10.99
C ALA A 136 -8.75 18.16 10.69
N LEU A 137 -7.95 18.11 9.59
CA LEU A 137 -7.16 16.94 9.23
C LEU A 137 -5.77 17.00 9.88
N ALA A 138 -5.27 15.85 10.31
CA ALA A 138 -3.90 15.76 10.81
C ALA A 138 -2.91 16.01 9.66
N PRO A 139 -2.03 17.03 9.74
CA PRO A 139 -1.16 17.41 8.62
C PRO A 139 -0.23 16.31 8.13
N GLN A 140 0.16 15.40 9.02
CA GLN A 140 1.08 14.30 8.72
C GLN A 140 0.44 13.16 7.91
N GLU A 141 -0.88 13.13 7.78
CA GLU A 141 -1.59 12.05 7.10
C GLU A 141 -1.79 12.33 5.60
N PHE A 142 -1.80 13.63 5.21
CA PHE A 142 -2.21 14.04 3.87
C PHE A 142 -1.29 15.11 3.28
N GLY A 143 -0.11 14.72 2.85
CA GLY A 143 0.81 15.60 2.15
C GLY A 143 1.73 16.44 3.06
N PRO A 144 2.45 17.41 2.48
CA PRO A 144 3.42 18.22 3.20
C PRO A 144 2.73 19.09 4.25
N SER A 145 3.15 18.97 5.50
CA SER A 145 2.55 19.61 6.68
C SER A 145 2.58 21.14 6.69
N ASN A 146 3.31 21.77 5.77
CA ASN A 146 3.48 23.23 5.69
C ASN A 146 2.78 23.88 4.48
N ILE A 147 2.00 23.12 3.72
CA ILE A 147 1.24 23.65 2.59
C ILE A 147 -0.20 23.91 3.03
N GLN A 148 -0.64 25.15 2.88
CA GLN A 148 -2.03 25.51 3.05
C GLN A 148 -2.83 25.01 1.85
N MET A 149 -3.79 24.13 2.09
CA MET A 149 -4.68 23.62 1.05
C MET A 149 -5.71 24.70 0.64
N PRO A 150 -6.07 24.81 -0.65
CA PRO A 150 -7.08 25.76 -1.08
C PRO A 150 -8.46 25.39 -0.57
N ASP A 151 -9.31 26.39 -0.29
CA ASP A 151 -10.68 26.19 0.21
C ASP A 151 -11.59 25.49 -0.82
N LEU A 152 -11.32 25.70 -2.10
CA LEU A 152 -12.07 25.11 -3.21
C LEU A 152 -11.10 24.39 -4.18
N PRO A 153 -11.59 23.42 -4.97
CA PRO A 153 -10.78 22.84 -6.03
C PRO A 153 -10.22 23.91 -6.94
N ASP A 154 -8.91 24.02 -7.01
CA ASP A 154 -8.20 25.03 -7.78
C ASP A 154 -6.88 24.44 -8.29
N HIS A 155 -6.30 25.10 -9.30
CA HIS A 155 -4.94 24.85 -9.73
C HIS A 155 -3.98 25.62 -8.81
N TRP A 156 -3.04 24.94 -8.22
CA TRP A 156 -2.01 25.54 -7.38
C TRP A 156 -0.63 25.06 -7.80
N ASP A 157 0.40 25.79 -7.38
CA ASP A 157 1.76 25.43 -7.68
C ASP A 157 2.13 24.09 -7.03
N VAL A 158 2.64 23.19 -7.86
CA VAL A 158 3.14 21.88 -7.37
C VAL A 158 4.54 22.05 -6.80
N ILE A 159 4.92 21.16 -5.91
CA ILE A 159 6.20 21.16 -5.18
C ILE A 159 7.40 21.18 -6.15
N GLU A 160 7.29 20.49 -7.28
CA GLU A 160 8.38 20.27 -8.25
C GLU A 160 8.29 21.23 -9.44
N ASN A 161 7.97 22.49 -9.19
CA ASN A 161 8.00 23.50 -10.24
C ASN A 161 9.42 23.74 -10.72
N ALA A 162 9.58 23.84 -12.04
CA ALA A 162 10.83 24.28 -12.65
C ALA A 162 11.17 25.71 -12.24
N ASN A 163 12.43 26.00 -12.01
CA ASN A 163 12.97 27.32 -11.72
C ASN A 163 14.26 27.58 -12.51
N LYS A 164 14.92 28.71 -12.28
CA LYS A 164 16.13 29.07 -13.04
C LYS A 164 17.33 28.15 -12.77
N GLU A 165 17.41 27.58 -11.58
CA GLU A 165 18.49 26.67 -11.17
C GLU A 165 18.16 25.23 -11.56
N MET A 166 16.88 24.86 -11.51
CA MET A 166 16.34 23.55 -11.89
C MET A 166 15.30 23.73 -13.00
N PRO A 167 15.74 23.86 -14.27
CA PRO A 167 14.85 24.26 -15.37
C PRO A 167 13.95 23.15 -15.91
N TYR A 168 14.09 21.93 -15.39
CA TYR A 168 13.29 20.77 -15.80
C TYR A 168 12.34 20.35 -14.70
N ARG A 169 11.14 19.94 -15.11
CA ARG A 169 10.13 19.36 -14.24
C ARG A 169 9.99 17.87 -14.53
N LEU A 170 10.06 17.05 -13.49
CA LEU A 170 9.75 15.63 -13.61
C LEU A 170 8.23 15.42 -13.65
N VAL A 171 7.75 14.87 -14.74
CA VAL A 171 6.36 14.42 -14.87
C VAL A 171 6.37 12.90 -14.87
N THR A 172 5.87 12.32 -13.79
CA THR A 172 5.71 10.87 -13.68
C THR A 172 4.40 10.44 -14.31
N ALA A 173 4.45 9.42 -15.14
CA ALA A 173 3.25 8.79 -15.71
C ALA A 173 3.40 7.27 -15.59
N PRO A 174 2.35 6.55 -15.19
CA PRO A 174 2.37 5.09 -15.28
C PRO A 174 2.47 4.67 -16.75
N ALA A 175 3.29 3.63 -16.99
CA ALA A 175 3.43 3.02 -18.32
C ALA A 175 2.29 2.04 -18.60
#